data_a1054cfe980052793874ff28ce8d728f
#
_entry.id   a1054cfe980052793874ff28ce8d728f
#
_cell.length_a   1.000
_cell.length_b   1.000
_cell.length_c   1.000
_cell.angle_alpha   90.00
_cell.angle_beta   90.00
_cell.angle_gamma   90.00
#
_symmetry.space_group_name_H-M   'P 1'
#
loop_
_entity.id
_entity.type
_entity.pdbx_description
1 polymer ?
#
loop_
_entity_poly.entity_id
_entity_poly.type
_entity_poly.pdbx_seq_one_letter_code
_entity_poly.pdbx_strand_id
1 'polypeptide(L)'
;TADQLAAILDMDRETIYTRVTNTKYAEQNIKRHLTDEEALAIEALDLPGVVLVDDRKRYYPKGSTLAQVLGRTSNDGVGKEGLELKYDKYLRGLTGRIYSSTDIGGMQIPGGEERYIDPTNGLNLVLTIDYVIQKFAESAMKQCYEEQKAKKVECVVMNPQTGEVLAMVNIPDYDLNNPPLDDMEAWQEYSRNSAILDVYEPGSVFKIITL
;
A
#
# COMPACT_ATOMS: atom_id res chain seq x y z
N THR A 1 -31.57 5.11 3.37
CA THR A 1 -30.15 4.82 3.69
C THR A 1 -29.35 4.54 2.42
N ALA A 2 -29.70 3.49 1.60
CA ALA A 2 -28.89 3.13 0.42
C ALA A 2 -28.79 4.27 -0.62
N ASP A 3 -29.89 4.99 -0.90
CA ASP A 3 -29.91 6.12 -1.84
C ASP A 3 -29.02 7.27 -1.37
N GLN A 4 -29.03 7.57 -0.08
CA GLN A 4 -28.25 8.66 0.52
C GLN A 4 -26.76 8.32 0.52
N LEU A 5 -26.39 7.07 0.88
CA LEU A 5 -25.03 6.61 0.84
C LEU A 5 -24.48 6.54 -0.59
N ALA A 6 -25.30 6.12 -1.57
CA ALA A 6 -24.91 6.05 -2.96
C ALA A 6 -24.52 7.43 -3.52
N ALA A 7 -25.29 8.46 -3.16
CA ALA A 7 -25.03 9.82 -3.59
C ALA A 7 -23.74 10.42 -3.01
N ILE A 8 -23.41 10.10 -1.74
CA ILE A 8 -22.22 10.61 -1.07
C ILE A 8 -20.97 9.83 -1.49
N LEU A 9 -21.09 8.50 -1.58
CA LEU A 9 -19.95 7.61 -1.80
C LEU A 9 -19.60 7.42 -3.28
N ASP A 10 -20.39 7.99 -4.19
CA ASP A 10 -20.30 7.77 -5.64
C ASP A 10 -20.24 6.28 -6.01
N MET A 11 -21.13 5.50 -5.39
CA MET A 11 -21.21 4.06 -5.56
C MET A 11 -22.58 3.66 -6.11
N ASP A 12 -22.59 2.54 -6.84
CA ASP A 12 -23.85 1.95 -7.31
C ASP A 12 -24.80 1.63 -6.15
N ARG A 13 -26.02 2.13 -6.26
CA ARG A 13 -27.08 1.97 -5.27
C ARG A 13 -27.39 0.50 -4.97
N GLU A 14 -27.45 -0.33 -6.00
CA GLU A 14 -27.82 -1.74 -5.85
C GLU A 14 -26.76 -2.53 -5.09
N THR A 15 -25.49 -2.16 -5.32
CA THR A 15 -24.37 -2.72 -4.56
C THR A 15 -24.48 -2.39 -3.08
N ILE A 16 -24.78 -1.14 -2.73
CA ILE A 16 -24.99 -0.72 -1.33
C ILE A 16 -26.22 -1.41 -0.75
N TYR A 17 -27.33 -1.43 -1.49
CA TYR A 17 -28.56 -2.06 -1.04
C TYR A 17 -28.36 -3.54 -0.70
N THR A 18 -27.67 -4.28 -1.58
CA THR A 18 -27.37 -5.69 -1.36
C THR A 18 -26.52 -5.91 -0.10
N ARG A 19 -25.56 -5.03 0.18
CA ARG A 19 -24.72 -5.12 1.39
C ARG A 19 -25.53 -4.80 2.65
N VAL A 20 -26.30 -3.73 2.64
CA VAL A 20 -27.09 -3.26 3.79
C VAL A 20 -28.21 -4.25 4.17
N THR A 21 -28.79 -4.95 3.18
CA THR A 21 -29.89 -5.92 3.41
C THR A 21 -29.40 -7.34 3.66
N ASN A 22 -28.10 -7.59 3.60
CA ASN A 22 -27.54 -8.92 3.81
C ASN A 22 -27.53 -9.28 5.31
N THR A 23 -28.47 -10.11 5.73
CA THR A 23 -28.63 -10.54 7.12
C THR A 23 -27.71 -11.69 7.55
N LYS A 24 -26.84 -12.17 6.66
CA LYS A 24 -25.89 -13.26 7.01
C LYS A 24 -24.78 -12.80 7.94
N TYR A 25 -24.49 -11.52 7.96
CA TYR A 25 -23.43 -10.93 8.76
C TYR A 25 -23.99 -9.83 9.64
N ALA A 26 -23.49 -9.72 10.85
CA ALA A 26 -23.89 -8.67 11.79
C ALA A 26 -23.46 -7.28 11.32
N GLU A 27 -22.31 -7.20 10.62
CA GLU A 27 -21.72 -5.98 10.09
C GLU A 27 -21.19 -6.22 8.69
N GLN A 28 -21.30 -5.21 7.82
CA GLN A 28 -20.72 -5.22 6.47
C GLN A 28 -20.05 -3.90 6.14
N ASN A 29 -18.81 -3.99 5.65
CA ASN A 29 -18.10 -2.82 5.13
C ASN A 29 -18.74 -2.37 3.81
N ILE A 30 -19.19 -1.12 3.77
CA ILE A 30 -19.74 -0.49 2.55
C ILE A 30 -18.60 0.09 1.72
N LYS A 31 -17.77 0.97 2.31
CA LYS A 31 -16.60 1.59 1.69
C LYS A 31 -15.50 1.75 2.72
N ARG A 32 -14.27 1.55 2.29
CA ARG A 32 -13.07 1.81 3.09
C ARG A 32 -12.37 3.07 2.61
N HIS A 33 -11.54 3.65 3.47
CA HIS A 33 -10.72 4.82 3.18
C HIS A 33 -11.56 6.00 2.67
N LEU A 34 -12.62 6.33 3.41
CA LEU A 34 -13.44 7.51 3.15
C LEU A 34 -12.58 8.77 3.17
N THR A 35 -12.95 9.77 2.36
CA THR A 35 -12.41 11.12 2.54
C THR A 35 -13.04 11.78 3.75
N ASP A 36 -12.37 12.80 4.29
CA ASP A 36 -12.92 13.57 5.43
C ASP A 36 -14.28 14.20 5.09
N GLU A 37 -14.46 14.62 3.84
CA GLU A 37 -15.72 15.18 3.33
C GLU A 37 -16.84 14.14 3.30
N GLU A 38 -16.55 12.93 2.80
CA GLU A 38 -17.51 11.81 2.79
C GLU A 38 -17.88 11.40 4.21
N ALA A 39 -16.91 11.30 5.11
CA ALA A 39 -17.13 10.92 6.50
C ALA A 39 -18.03 11.93 7.22
N LEU A 40 -17.73 13.23 7.11
CA LEU A 40 -18.55 14.30 7.68
C LEU A 40 -19.97 14.33 7.11
N ALA A 41 -20.10 14.12 5.79
CA ALA A 41 -21.41 14.08 5.14
C ALA A 41 -22.26 12.89 5.62
N ILE A 42 -21.65 11.73 5.85
CA ILE A 42 -22.35 10.54 6.38
C ILE A 42 -22.72 10.75 7.85
N GLU A 43 -21.82 11.27 8.66
CA GLU A 43 -22.05 11.58 10.06
C GLU A 43 -23.23 12.55 10.24
N ALA A 44 -23.32 13.59 9.40
CA ALA A 44 -24.39 14.57 9.42
C ALA A 44 -25.77 13.99 9.10
N LEU A 45 -25.85 12.83 8.44
CA LEU A 45 -27.13 12.17 8.14
C LEU A 45 -27.68 11.35 9.31
N ASP A 46 -26.88 11.04 10.32
CA ASP A 46 -27.26 10.24 11.51
C ASP A 46 -28.11 9.01 11.15
N LEU A 47 -27.63 8.21 10.19
CA LEU A 47 -28.37 7.07 9.64
C LEU A 47 -28.34 5.88 10.60
N PRO A 48 -29.51 5.36 11.03
CA PRO A 48 -29.53 4.18 11.90
C PRO A 48 -28.84 2.97 11.29
N GLY A 49 -27.94 2.36 12.05
CA GLY A 49 -27.18 1.17 11.64
C GLY A 49 -25.98 1.47 10.72
N VAL A 50 -25.66 2.74 10.47
CA VAL A 50 -24.42 3.16 9.81
C VAL A 50 -23.41 3.60 10.87
N VAL A 51 -22.23 3.00 10.85
CA VAL A 51 -21.16 3.28 11.82
C VAL A 51 -19.89 3.62 11.06
N LEU A 52 -19.25 4.72 11.43
CA LEU A 52 -17.91 5.08 10.98
C LEU A 52 -16.89 4.50 11.96
N VAL A 53 -15.86 3.88 11.43
CA VAL A 53 -14.75 3.32 12.20
C VAL A 53 -13.43 3.85 11.67
N ASP A 54 -12.47 3.99 12.57
CA ASP A 54 -11.12 4.39 12.17
C ASP A 54 -10.51 3.35 11.23
N ASP A 55 -9.99 3.81 10.09
CA ASP A 55 -9.29 2.99 9.11
C ASP A 55 -7.89 3.53 8.88
N ARG A 56 -6.99 2.69 8.35
CA ARG A 56 -5.59 3.04 8.07
C ARG A 56 -5.30 2.86 6.60
N LYS A 57 -4.72 3.90 6.00
CA LYS A 57 -4.27 3.86 4.61
C LYS A 57 -2.77 4.14 4.55
N ARG A 58 -2.02 3.28 3.86
CA ARG A 58 -0.64 3.57 3.52
C ARG A 58 -0.62 4.64 2.43
N TYR A 59 0.12 5.72 2.65
CA TYR A 59 0.27 6.81 1.71
C TYR A 59 1.72 6.96 1.29
N TYR A 60 1.96 7.09 0.00
CA TYR A 60 3.28 7.23 -0.61
C TYR A 60 3.44 8.64 -1.18
N PRO A 61 4.03 9.59 -0.42
CA PRO A 61 4.07 11.00 -0.82
C PRO A 61 4.83 11.28 -2.11
N LYS A 62 5.67 10.33 -2.55
CA LYS A 62 6.52 10.47 -3.73
C LYS A 62 5.98 9.68 -4.95
N GLY A 63 4.77 9.18 -4.89
CA GLY A 63 4.09 8.49 -5.99
C GLY A 63 4.87 7.27 -6.50
N SER A 64 5.43 7.35 -7.70
CA SER A 64 6.13 6.24 -8.35
C SER A 64 7.61 6.08 -7.94
N THR A 65 8.17 7.01 -7.15
CA THR A 65 9.58 6.93 -6.73
C THR A 65 9.85 5.64 -5.96
N LEU A 66 10.81 4.84 -6.44
CA LEU A 66 11.19 3.55 -5.84
C LEU A 66 10.05 2.53 -5.77
N ALA A 67 9.06 2.59 -6.64
CA ALA A 67 7.86 1.76 -6.55
C ALA A 67 8.18 0.27 -6.39
N GLN A 68 9.03 -0.29 -7.23
CA GLN A 68 9.42 -1.72 -7.19
C GLN A 68 10.28 -2.07 -5.97
N VAL A 69 10.96 -1.08 -5.37
CA VAL A 69 11.80 -1.29 -4.17
C VAL A 69 10.95 -1.24 -2.91
N LEU A 70 10.14 -0.19 -2.76
CA LEU A 70 9.27 -0.03 -1.60
C LEU A 70 8.20 -1.12 -1.57
N GLY A 71 7.58 -1.37 -2.73
CA GLY A 71 6.43 -2.23 -2.80
C GLY A 71 5.20 -1.59 -2.16
N ARG A 72 4.15 -2.37 -1.99
CA ARG A 72 2.87 -1.88 -1.47
C ARG A 72 2.32 -2.72 -0.33
N THR A 73 1.36 -2.17 0.38
CA THR A 73 0.53 -2.88 1.36
C THR A 73 -0.85 -3.23 0.76
N SER A 74 -1.52 -4.20 1.37
CA SER A 74 -2.97 -4.38 1.17
C SER A 74 -3.77 -3.28 1.89
N ASN A 75 -5.07 -3.26 1.63
CA ASN A 75 -5.99 -2.39 2.35
C ASN A 75 -6.00 -2.62 3.88
N ASP A 76 -5.58 -3.81 4.34
CA ASP A 76 -5.45 -4.14 5.76
C ASP A 76 -4.07 -3.75 6.34
N GLY A 77 -3.26 -3.01 5.59
CA GLY A 77 -1.93 -2.58 6.01
C GLY A 77 -0.88 -3.69 6.04
N VAL A 78 -1.15 -4.85 5.41
CA VAL A 78 -0.19 -5.96 5.31
C VAL A 78 0.69 -5.77 4.09
N GLY A 79 2.00 -5.82 4.25
CA GLY A 79 2.96 -5.74 3.15
C GLY A 79 2.75 -6.86 2.12
N LYS A 80 2.74 -6.52 0.84
CA LYS A 80 2.51 -7.47 -0.28
C LYS A 80 3.74 -7.67 -1.13
N GLU A 81 4.54 -6.65 -1.32
CA GLU A 81 5.73 -6.67 -2.17
C GLU A 81 6.83 -5.79 -1.58
N GLY A 82 8.04 -5.93 -2.12
CA GLY A 82 9.19 -5.06 -1.83
C GLY A 82 9.59 -5.03 -0.35
N LEU A 83 10.02 -3.86 0.09
CA LEU A 83 10.41 -3.61 1.48
C LEU A 83 9.22 -3.65 2.44
N GLU A 84 8.03 -3.26 1.99
CA GLU A 84 6.80 -3.36 2.79
C GLU A 84 6.52 -4.82 3.17
N LEU A 85 6.68 -5.78 2.26
CA LEU A 85 6.56 -7.21 2.57
C LEU A 85 7.72 -7.70 3.43
N LYS A 86 8.95 -7.37 3.05
CA LYS A 86 10.16 -7.86 3.74
C LYS A 86 10.21 -7.46 5.21
N TYR A 87 9.77 -6.24 5.51
CA TYR A 87 9.80 -5.66 6.85
C TYR A 87 8.40 -5.50 7.48
N ASP A 88 7.36 -6.12 6.91
CA ASP A 88 5.98 -6.05 7.40
C ASP A 88 5.87 -6.27 8.91
N LYS A 89 6.55 -7.26 9.44
CA LYS A 89 6.57 -7.59 10.87
C LYS A 89 6.99 -6.40 11.75
N TYR A 90 7.87 -5.55 11.24
CA TYR A 90 8.38 -4.40 11.98
C TYR A 90 7.59 -3.13 11.69
N LEU A 91 7.14 -2.95 10.46
CA LEU A 91 6.46 -1.74 10.00
C LEU A 91 4.99 -1.67 10.44
N ARG A 92 4.31 -2.81 10.50
CA ARG A 92 2.87 -2.88 10.78
C ARG A 92 2.50 -2.56 12.23
N GLY A 93 3.40 -2.82 13.20
CA GLY A 93 3.10 -2.74 14.62
C GLY A 93 2.16 -3.85 15.11
N LEU A 94 1.57 -3.65 16.26
CA LEU A 94 0.62 -4.58 16.86
C LEU A 94 -0.71 -3.89 17.08
N THR A 95 -1.78 -4.51 16.60
CA THR A 95 -3.15 -4.02 16.84
C THR A 95 -3.52 -4.22 18.29
N GLY A 96 -4.10 -3.19 18.92
CA GLY A 96 -4.69 -3.29 20.25
C GLY A 96 -5.82 -4.34 20.29
N ARG A 97 -6.06 -4.88 21.46
CA ARG A 97 -7.13 -5.89 21.67
C ARG A 97 -7.90 -5.55 22.94
N ILE A 98 -9.22 -5.71 22.81
CA ILE A 98 -10.14 -5.65 23.95
C ILE A 98 -10.63 -7.06 24.21
N TYR A 99 -10.42 -7.57 25.39
CA TYR A 99 -11.01 -8.81 25.87
C TYR A 99 -12.16 -8.44 26.78
N SER A 100 -13.38 -8.76 26.39
CA SER A 100 -14.57 -8.57 27.21
C SER A 100 -15.21 -9.91 27.52
N SER A 101 -15.78 -10.03 28.71
CA SER A 101 -16.58 -11.21 29.06
C SER A 101 -17.91 -11.20 28.34
N THR A 102 -18.18 -12.24 27.55
CA THR A 102 -19.46 -12.41 26.83
C THR A 102 -20.21 -13.63 27.34
N ASP A 103 -21.53 -13.62 27.20
CA ASP A 103 -22.38 -14.80 27.44
C ASP A 103 -22.28 -15.80 26.26
N ILE A 104 -23.03 -16.92 26.38
CA ILE A 104 -23.09 -17.96 25.33
C ILE A 104 -23.66 -17.41 24.00
N GLY A 105 -24.45 -16.34 24.03
CA GLY A 105 -25.03 -15.67 22.88
C GLY A 105 -24.08 -14.62 22.27
N GLY A 106 -22.88 -14.38 22.85
CA GLY A 106 -21.94 -13.38 22.40
C GLY A 106 -22.26 -11.96 22.90
N MET A 107 -23.24 -11.78 23.78
CA MET A 107 -23.56 -10.47 24.35
C MET A 107 -22.64 -10.16 25.54
N GLN A 108 -22.16 -8.92 25.60
CA GLN A 108 -21.30 -8.45 26.67
C GLN A 108 -22.01 -8.53 28.04
N ILE A 109 -21.34 -9.13 29.02
CA ILE A 109 -21.90 -9.25 30.38
C ILE A 109 -21.73 -7.91 31.09
N PRO A 110 -22.83 -7.26 31.55
CA PRO A 110 -22.75 -6.02 32.30
C PRO A 110 -21.88 -6.20 33.57
N GLY A 111 -20.83 -5.41 33.71
CA GLY A 111 -19.89 -5.51 34.83
C GLY A 111 -18.85 -6.65 34.71
N GLY A 112 -18.77 -7.32 33.58
CA GLY A 112 -17.68 -8.26 33.26
C GLY A 112 -16.33 -7.60 33.20
N GLU A 113 -15.26 -8.38 33.44
CA GLU A 113 -13.89 -7.86 33.32
C GLU A 113 -13.57 -7.50 31.86
N GLU A 114 -13.12 -6.27 31.64
CA GLU A 114 -12.55 -5.84 30.40
C GLU A 114 -11.03 -5.70 30.56
N ARG A 115 -10.30 -6.32 29.64
CA ARG A 115 -8.85 -6.18 29.55
C ARG A 115 -8.49 -5.52 28.24
N TYR A 116 -7.93 -4.34 28.34
CA TYR A 116 -7.45 -3.58 27.19
C TYR A 116 -5.94 -3.81 27.01
N ILE A 117 -5.51 -4.10 25.79
CA ILE A 117 -4.11 -4.14 25.37
C ILE A 117 -3.93 -3.03 24.35
N ASP A 118 -3.10 -2.05 24.70
CA ASP A 118 -2.81 -0.91 23.84
C ASP A 118 -2.18 -1.34 22.50
N PRO A 119 -2.51 -0.67 21.39
CA PRO A 119 -1.81 -0.85 20.13
C PRO A 119 -0.36 -0.37 20.25
N THR A 120 0.55 -1.06 19.58
CA THR A 120 1.95 -0.66 19.49
C THR A 120 2.25 -0.19 18.07
N ASN A 121 2.78 1.01 17.91
CA ASN A 121 3.16 1.54 16.61
C ASN A 121 4.29 0.70 15.99
N GLY A 122 4.28 0.62 14.66
CA GLY A 122 5.37 0.03 13.89
C GLY A 122 6.65 0.87 13.97
N LEU A 123 7.75 0.23 13.59
CA LEU A 123 9.06 0.89 13.51
C LEU A 123 9.21 1.65 12.19
N ASN A 124 10.14 2.58 12.16
CA ASN A 124 10.54 3.28 10.95
C ASN A 124 11.70 2.53 10.27
N LEU A 125 11.65 2.46 8.94
CA LEU A 125 12.74 1.94 8.12
C LEU A 125 13.47 3.12 7.45
N VAL A 126 14.76 3.28 7.75
CA VAL A 126 15.62 4.29 7.14
C VAL A 126 16.44 3.60 6.03
N LEU A 127 16.33 4.13 4.82
CA LEU A 127 17.05 3.61 3.65
C LEU A 127 18.34 4.40 3.41
N THR A 128 19.29 3.79 2.71
CA THR A 128 20.52 4.44 2.24
C THR A 128 20.28 5.31 0.99
N ILE A 129 19.08 5.26 0.43
CA ILE A 129 18.70 6.03 -0.76
C ILE A 129 18.82 7.52 -0.51
N ASP A 130 19.61 8.20 -1.36
CA ASP A 130 19.63 9.66 -1.44
C ASP A 130 18.53 10.12 -2.40
N TYR A 131 17.59 10.91 -1.89
CA TYR A 131 16.45 11.36 -2.67
C TYR A 131 16.84 12.22 -3.88
N VAL A 132 17.89 13.03 -3.76
CA VAL A 132 18.37 13.90 -4.85
C VAL A 132 18.98 13.05 -5.95
N ILE A 133 19.87 12.12 -5.58
CA ILE A 133 20.50 11.19 -6.53
C ILE A 133 19.43 10.33 -7.21
N GLN A 134 18.45 9.83 -6.45
CA GLN A 134 17.33 9.07 -6.99
C GLN A 134 16.55 9.85 -8.04
N LYS A 135 16.22 11.12 -7.77
CA LYS A 135 15.49 11.97 -8.71
C LYS A 135 16.28 12.28 -9.99
N PHE A 136 17.57 12.52 -9.89
CA PHE A 136 18.42 12.67 -11.06
C PHE A 136 18.47 11.38 -11.89
N ALA A 137 18.65 10.24 -11.25
CA ALA A 137 18.65 8.95 -11.92
C ALA A 137 17.29 8.67 -12.60
N GLU A 138 16.18 8.89 -11.91
CA GLU A 138 14.83 8.72 -12.48
C GLU A 138 14.63 9.60 -13.73
N SER A 139 15.00 10.87 -13.66
CA SER A 139 14.87 11.79 -14.79
C SER A 139 15.70 11.35 -16.00
N ALA A 140 16.98 10.99 -15.77
CA ALA A 140 17.86 10.53 -16.83
C ALA A 140 17.37 9.21 -17.45
N MET A 141 16.87 8.28 -16.62
CA MET A 141 16.39 6.99 -17.12
C MET A 141 15.05 7.13 -17.87
N LYS A 142 14.16 8.03 -17.46
CA LYS A 142 12.93 8.35 -18.21
C LYS A 142 13.25 8.92 -19.58
N GLN A 143 14.16 9.87 -19.64
CA GLN A 143 14.63 10.41 -20.92
C GLN A 143 15.22 9.32 -21.81
N CYS A 144 16.09 8.47 -21.28
CA CYS A 144 16.69 7.35 -22.01
C CYS A 144 15.62 6.37 -22.52
N TYR A 145 14.62 6.04 -21.71
CA TYR A 145 13.52 5.15 -22.07
C TYR A 145 12.73 5.67 -23.27
N GLU A 146 12.41 6.97 -23.25
CA GLU A 146 11.66 7.63 -24.33
C GLU A 146 12.48 7.75 -25.62
N GLU A 147 13.73 8.26 -25.52
CA GLU A 147 14.61 8.50 -26.69
C GLU A 147 15.01 7.20 -27.39
N GLN A 148 15.34 6.17 -26.62
CA GLN A 148 15.80 4.89 -27.18
C GLN A 148 14.65 3.92 -27.48
N LYS A 149 13.41 4.27 -27.12
CA LYS A 149 12.23 3.37 -27.21
C LYS A 149 12.54 2.01 -26.60
N ALA A 150 13.24 2.02 -25.48
CA ALA A 150 13.65 0.80 -24.79
C ALA A 150 12.43 0.08 -24.19
N LYS A 151 12.50 -1.25 -24.09
CA LYS A 151 11.45 -2.01 -23.38
C LYS A 151 11.54 -1.81 -21.87
N LYS A 152 12.77 -1.76 -21.36
CA LYS A 152 13.06 -1.53 -19.93
C LYS A 152 14.36 -0.73 -19.81
N VAL A 153 14.45 0.06 -18.76
CA VAL A 153 15.66 0.78 -18.38
C VAL A 153 15.87 0.64 -16.87
N GLU A 154 17.10 0.33 -16.49
CA GLU A 154 17.46 0.09 -15.09
C GLU A 154 18.70 0.90 -14.74
N CYS A 155 18.73 1.42 -13.51
CA CYS A 155 19.90 2.13 -13.01
C CYS A 155 20.07 1.84 -11.52
N VAL A 156 21.29 1.50 -11.13
CA VAL A 156 21.69 1.35 -9.72
C VAL A 156 22.88 2.25 -9.47
N VAL A 157 22.79 3.13 -8.50
CA VAL A 157 23.89 3.99 -8.06
C VAL A 157 24.32 3.53 -6.67
N MET A 158 25.60 3.22 -6.54
CA MET A 158 26.18 2.71 -5.30
C MET A 158 27.39 3.53 -4.87
N ASN A 159 27.58 3.64 -3.56
CA ASN A 159 28.83 4.10 -2.99
C ASN A 159 29.85 2.95 -3.01
N PRO A 160 30.96 3.03 -3.77
CA PRO A 160 31.89 1.92 -3.90
C PRO A 160 32.69 1.62 -2.62
N GLN A 161 32.77 2.57 -1.68
CA GLN A 161 33.52 2.39 -0.43
C GLN A 161 32.66 1.73 0.66
N THR A 162 31.37 2.02 0.71
CA THR A 162 30.47 1.51 1.76
C THR A 162 29.56 0.38 1.27
N GLY A 163 29.34 0.28 -0.05
CA GLY A 163 28.38 -0.64 -0.66
C GLY A 163 26.91 -0.17 -0.55
N GLU A 164 26.68 1.04 -0.03
CA GLU A 164 25.34 1.60 0.09
C GLU A 164 24.73 1.88 -1.27
N VAL A 165 23.49 1.45 -1.47
CA VAL A 165 22.69 1.80 -2.65
C VAL A 165 22.09 3.17 -2.44
N LEU A 166 22.50 4.14 -3.26
CA LEU A 166 22.08 5.54 -3.19
C LEU A 166 20.87 5.83 -4.10
N ALA A 167 20.73 5.08 -5.18
CA ALA A 167 19.57 5.12 -6.06
C ALA A 167 19.34 3.77 -6.73
N MET A 168 18.07 3.46 -6.98
CA MET A 168 17.65 2.28 -7.76
C MET A 168 16.42 2.65 -8.57
N VAL A 169 16.53 2.56 -9.88
CA VAL A 169 15.48 2.93 -10.84
C VAL A 169 15.16 1.75 -11.73
N ASN A 170 13.89 1.48 -11.90
CA ASN A 170 13.36 0.55 -12.90
C ASN A 170 12.25 1.26 -13.67
N ILE A 171 12.29 1.20 -14.98
CA ILE A 171 11.27 1.76 -15.87
C ILE A 171 10.86 0.67 -16.85
N PRO A 172 9.53 0.44 -17.03
CA PRO A 172 8.39 1.26 -16.54
C PRO A 172 8.17 1.16 -15.03
N ASP A 173 7.67 2.26 -14.46
CA ASP A 173 7.28 2.39 -13.06
C ASP A 173 5.75 2.50 -12.92
N TYR A 174 5.24 2.54 -11.69
CA TYR A 174 3.81 2.73 -11.40
C TYR A 174 3.63 3.60 -10.15
N ASP A 175 2.46 4.24 -10.02
CA ASP A 175 2.13 4.98 -8.80
C ASP A 175 1.73 4.02 -7.68
N LEU A 176 2.48 4.05 -6.57
CA LEU A 176 2.22 3.26 -5.37
C LEU A 176 0.86 3.53 -4.72
N ASN A 177 0.31 4.75 -4.91
CA ASN A 177 -1.00 5.11 -4.39
C ASN A 177 -2.14 4.58 -5.27
N ASN A 178 -1.87 4.32 -6.56
CA ASN A 178 -2.84 3.82 -7.53
C ASN A 178 -2.22 2.74 -8.43
N PRO A 179 -1.84 1.58 -7.88
CA PRO A 179 -1.25 0.50 -8.64
C PRO A 179 -2.27 -0.10 -9.63
N PRO A 180 -1.86 -0.51 -10.84
CA PRO A 180 -2.75 -1.05 -11.88
C PRO A 180 -3.16 -2.51 -11.59
N LEU A 181 -3.89 -2.73 -10.50
CA LEU A 181 -4.27 -4.08 -10.03
C LEU A 181 -5.37 -4.72 -10.87
N ASP A 182 -6.10 -3.93 -11.64
CA ASP A 182 -7.18 -4.40 -12.52
C ASP A 182 -6.63 -5.00 -13.82
N ASP A 183 -5.39 -4.64 -14.18
CA ASP A 183 -4.65 -5.18 -15.32
C ASP A 183 -3.48 -6.04 -14.83
N MET A 184 -3.70 -7.35 -14.80
CA MET A 184 -2.72 -8.31 -14.27
C MET A 184 -1.45 -8.37 -15.12
N GLU A 185 -1.53 -8.15 -16.43
CA GLU A 185 -0.37 -8.16 -17.34
C GLU A 185 0.50 -6.93 -17.07
N ALA A 186 -0.10 -5.75 -17.05
CA ALA A 186 0.58 -4.51 -16.67
C ALA A 186 1.16 -4.59 -15.25
N TRP A 187 0.41 -5.18 -14.30
CA TRP A 187 0.90 -5.38 -12.94
C TRP A 187 2.16 -6.25 -12.88
N GLN A 188 2.18 -7.39 -13.57
CA GLN A 188 3.35 -8.28 -13.60
C GLN A 188 4.58 -7.61 -14.22
N GLU A 189 4.39 -6.75 -15.20
CA GLU A 189 5.47 -6.00 -15.83
C GLU A 189 6.01 -4.89 -14.91
N TYR A 190 5.13 -4.07 -14.34
CA TYR A 190 5.51 -2.86 -13.60
C TYR A 190 5.94 -3.11 -12.17
N SER A 191 5.40 -4.13 -11.50
CA SER A 191 5.74 -4.45 -10.10
C SER A 191 7.10 -5.11 -9.93
N ARG A 192 7.65 -5.68 -11.01
CA ARG A 192 8.90 -6.44 -10.99
C ARG A 192 10.12 -5.54 -10.85
N ASN A 193 10.94 -5.77 -9.83
CA ASN A 193 12.25 -5.11 -9.73
C ASN A 193 13.25 -5.85 -10.62
N SER A 194 13.30 -5.46 -11.89
CA SER A 194 14.14 -6.12 -12.89
C SER A 194 15.63 -5.93 -12.64
N ALA A 195 16.05 -4.82 -12.02
CA ALA A 195 17.45 -4.57 -11.69
C ALA A 195 18.08 -5.65 -10.78
N ILE A 196 17.26 -6.40 -10.03
CA ILE A 196 17.75 -7.47 -9.13
C ILE A 196 17.20 -8.86 -9.48
N LEU A 197 16.16 -8.96 -10.32
CA LEU A 197 15.50 -10.23 -10.62
C LEU A 197 15.80 -10.75 -12.03
N ASP A 198 16.12 -9.86 -12.97
CA ASP A 198 16.35 -10.25 -14.35
C ASP A 198 17.82 -10.59 -14.58
N VAL A 199 18.07 -11.59 -15.38
CA VAL A 199 19.40 -11.98 -15.82
C VAL A 199 19.65 -11.46 -17.24
N TYR A 200 20.86 -11.01 -17.53
CA TYR A 200 21.26 -10.54 -18.83
C TYR A 200 22.69 -10.94 -19.17
N GLU A 201 23.05 -10.90 -20.43
CA GLU A 201 24.42 -11.12 -20.88
C GLU A 201 25.22 -9.82 -20.74
N PRO A 202 26.13 -9.72 -19.76
CA PRO A 202 26.79 -8.45 -19.43
C PRO A 202 27.78 -7.97 -20.50
N GLY A 203 28.27 -8.85 -21.35
CA GLY A 203 29.24 -8.52 -22.38
C GLY A 203 30.49 -7.85 -21.80
N SER A 204 30.97 -6.71 -22.45
CA SER A 204 32.16 -5.97 -22.02
C SER A 204 32.04 -5.33 -20.63
N VAL A 205 30.83 -5.19 -20.07
CA VAL A 205 30.62 -4.68 -18.71
C VAL A 205 31.26 -5.62 -17.67
N PHE A 206 31.32 -6.90 -17.97
CA PHE A 206 31.93 -7.90 -17.07
C PHE A 206 33.44 -7.74 -16.91
N LYS A 207 34.11 -6.94 -17.75
CA LYS A 207 35.57 -6.69 -17.66
C LYS A 207 36.00 -6.04 -16.34
N ILE A 208 35.09 -5.37 -15.63
CA ILE A 208 35.34 -4.82 -14.30
C ILE A 208 35.75 -5.93 -13.30
N ILE A 209 35.28 -7.16 -13.52
CA ILE A 209 35.57 -8.31 -12.64
C ILE A 209 36.81 -9.08 -13.12
N THR A 210 37.12 -9.00 -14.41
CA THR A 210 38.21 -9.78 -15.05
C THR A 210 39.51 -9.00 -15.23
N LEU A 211 39.57 -7.73 -14.87
CA LEU A 211 40.74 -6.90 -14.81
C LEU A 211 41.38 -6.93 -13.42
#